data_e0ffa22af514dbe1a09726aa0dc88688
#
_entry.id   e0ffa22af514dbe1a09726aa0dc88688
#
_cell.length_a   1.000
_cell.length_b   1.000
_cell.length_c   1.000
_cell.angle_alpha   90.00
_cell.angle_beta   90.00
_cell.angle_gamma   90.00
#
_symmetry.space_group_name_H-M   'P 1'
#
loop_
_entity.id
_entity.type
_entity.pdbx_description
1 polymer ?
#
loop_
_entity_poly.entity_id
_entity_poly.type
_entity_poly.pdbx_seq_one_letter_code
_entity_poly.pdbx_strand_id
1 'polypeptide(L)'
;MRSPREIIGQASEADSEIAHEILDKIEDVAERVTPKRVILASIMALLIGMASLLAVVWIIPYENVDVEVVYMQAGGGHVVLAELDNKGSRAIEDVSLTIRFLDSEGLEIDRHDFYMAKLPAHSSISNTPSDDLELVVLGQSVWDNYLIEITLEYVDNGGQRDLYTWTHEVGDWTRESFVDQTPFELF
;
A
#
# COMPACT_ATOMS: atom_id res chain seq x y z
N MET A 1 -36.16 58.63 33.82
CA MET A 1 -34.93 57.87 34.07
C MET A 1 -35.31 56.58 34.79
N ARG A 2 -35.20 55.40 34.13
CA ARG A 2 -35.47 54.11 34.76
C ARG A 2 -34.30 53.76 35.67
N SER A 3 -34.61 53.22 36.83
CA SER A 3 -33.58 52.90 37.81
C SER A 3 -32.67 51.73 37.35
N PRO A 4 -31.37 51.72 37.66
CA PRO A 4 -30.50 50.61 37.26
C PRO A 4 -30.94 49.24 37.76
N ARG A 5 -31.72 49.16 38.84
CA ARG A 5 -32.28 47.93 39.39
C ARG A 5 -33.42 47.34 38.51
N GLU A 6 -34.22 48.17 37.82
CA GLU A 6 -35.24 47.71 36.88
C GLU A 6 -34.63 47.11 35.62
N ILE A 7 -33.49 47.64 35.15
CA ILE A 7 -32.80 47.13 33.96
C ILE A 7 -32.18 45.77 34.23
N ILE A 8 -31.59 45.57 35.41
CA ILE A 8 -31.01 44.29 35.82
C ILE A 8 -32.08 43.23 36.03
N GLY A 9 -33.26 43.60 36.60
CA GLY A 9 -34.35 42.66 36.76
C GLY A 9 -34.95 42.18 35.43
N GLN A 10 -35.12 43.05 34.45
CA GLN A 10 -35.64 42.69 33.11
C GLN A 10 -34.64 41.85 32.31
N ALA A 11 -33.32 42.07 32.43
CA ALA A 11 -32.32 41.23 31.79
C ALA A 11 -32.29 39.81 32.38
N SER A 12 -32.43 39.68 33.71
CA SER A 12 -32.52 38.41 34.41
C SER A 12 -33.77 37.58 34.07
N GLU A 13 -34.92 38.25 33.87
CA GLU A 13 -36.17 37.61 33.47
C GLU A 13 -36.09 37.12 32.02
N ALA A 14 -35.55 37.93 31.11
CA ALA A 14 -35.38 37.54 29.71
C ALA A 14 -34.38 36.33 29.54
N ASP A 15 -33.27 36.34 30.32
CA ASP A 15 -32.31 35.24 30.31
C ASP A 15 -32.94 33.94 30.88
N SER A 16 -33.81 34.05 31.88
CA SER A 16 -34.49 32.89 32.46
C SER A 16 -35.57 32.33 31.49
N GLU A 17 -36.25 33.16 30.73
CA GLU A 17 -37.23 32.78 29.75
C GLU A 17 -36.58 32.06 28.56
N ILE A 18 -35.45 32.57 28.08
CA ILE A 18 -34.65 31.90 27.04
C ILE A 18 -34.10 30.55 27.54
N ALA A 19 -33.65 30.47 28.79
CA ALA A 19 -33.16 29.22 29.37
C ALA A 19 -34.28 28.16 29.48
N HIS A 20 -35.50 28.56 29.85
CA HIS A 20 -36.65 27.67 29.88
C HIS A 20 -37.07 27.20 28.47
N GLU A 21 -37.09 28.11 27.51
CA GLU A 21 -37.39 27.73 26.13
C GLU A 21 -36.37 26.72 25.52
N ILE A 22 -35.09 26.89 25.86
CA ILE A 22 -34.06 25.97 25.44
C ILE A 22 -34.22 24.60 26.13
N LEU A 23 -34.50 24.59 27.44
CA LEU A 23 -34.74 23.38 28.21
C LEU A 23 -35.94 22.59 27.68
N ASP A 24 -37.07 23.27 27.41
CA ASP A 24 -38.28 22.66 26.84
C ASP A 24 -38.01 22.05 25.44
N LYS A 25 -37.22 22.73 24.61
CA LYS A 25 -36.79 22.20 23.31
C LYS A 25 -35.89 20.98 23.44
N ILE A 26 -34.96 20.98 24.42
CA ILE A 26 -34.09 19.86 24.68
C ILE A 26 -34.88 18.65 25.19
N GLU A 27 -35.86 18.87 26.05
CA GLU A 27 -36.73 17.83 26.60
C GLU A 27 -37.63 17.22 25.49
N ASP A 28 -38.23 18.03 24.63
CA ASP A 28 -39.03 17.57 23.47
C ASP A 28 -38.17 16.77 22.46
N VAL A 29 -36.93 17.17 22.23
CA VAL A 29 -35.99 16.42 21.40
C VAL A 29 -35.57 15.11 22.08
N ALA A 30 -35.30 15.13 23.39
CA ALA A 30 -34.90 13.95 24.16
C ALA A 30 -36.02 12.89 24.23
N GLU A 31 -37.29 13.29 24.38
CA GLU A 31 -38.46 12.38 24.34
C GLU A 31 -38.65 11.73 22.98
N ARG A 32 -38.36 12.45 21.89
CA ARG A 32 -38.48 11.91 20.51
C ARG A 32 -37.37 10.94 20.14
N VAL A 33 -36.23 10.99 20.83
CA VAL A 33 -35.07 10.15 20.57
C VAL A 33 -35.14 8.85 21.38
N THR A 34 -35.81 7.86 20.84
CA THR A 34 -35.85 6.54 21.47
C THR A 34 -34.47 5.82 21.34
N PRO A 35 -34.03 5.04 22.36
CA PRO A 35 -32.76 4.30 22.28
C PRO A 35 -32.64 3.43 21.04
N LYS A 36 -33.75 2.87 20.56
CA LYS A 36 -33.79 2.08 19.31
C LYS A 36 -33.43 2.90 18.08
N ARG A 37 -33.85 4.16 18.00
CA ARG A 37 -33.54 5.06 16.88
C ARG A 37 -32.06 5.47 16.90
N VAL A 38 -31.49 5.69 18.08
CA VAL A 38 -30.06 6.00 18.23
C VAL A 38 -29.21 4.82 17.77
N ILE A 39 -29.53 3.61 18.23
CA ILE A 39 -28.82 2.38 17.81
C ILE A 39 -28.92 2.18 16.30
N LEU A 40 -30.12 2.35 15.72
CA LEU A 40 -30.32 2.20 14.29
C LEU A 40 -29.52 3.25 13.50
N ALA A 41 -29.55 4.52 13.93
CA ALA A 41 -28.77 5.59 13.30
C ALA A 41 -27.27 5.34 13.39
N SER A 42 -26.78 4.83 14.53
CA SER A 42 -25.37 4.48 14.72
C SER A 42 -24.94 3.34 13.80
N ILE A 43 -25.76 2.30 13.66
CA ILE A 43 -25.52 1.19 12.73
C ILE A 43 -25.48 1.69 11.29
N MET A 44 -26.45 2.53 10.89
CA MET A 44 -26.48 3.11 9.54
C MET A 44 -25.27 3.99 9.28
N ALA A 45 -24.86 4.84 10.23
CA ALA A 45 -23.67 5.65 10.10
C ALA A 45 -22.39 4.81 9.96
N LEU A 46 -22.29 3.74 10.71
CA LEU A 46 -21.18 2.79 10.62
C LEU A 46 -21.15 2.08 9.26
N LEU A 47 -22.28 1.62 8.76
CA LEU A 47 -22.39 0.98 7.44
C LEU A 47 -22.04 1.96 6.31
N ILE A 48 -22.51 3.20 6.37
CA ILE A 48 -22.19 4.23 5.38
C ILE A 48 -20.70 4.57 5.45
N GLY A 49 -20.13 4.71 6.64
CA GLY A 49 -18.70 4.95 6.84
C GLY A 49 -17.85 3.81 6.26
N MET A 50 -18.24 2.56 6.51
CA MET A 50 -17.54 1.39 5.97
C MET A 50 -17.67 1.27 4.45
N ALA A 51 -18.87 1.53 3.91
CA ALA A 51 -19.09 1.56 2.46
C ALA A 51 -18.30 2.68 1.78
N SER A 52 -18.20 3.85 2.42
CA SER A 52 -17.40 4.98 1.91
C SER A 52 -15.90 4.65 1.90
N LEU A 53 -15.39 4.00 2.95
CA LEU A 53 -14.00 3.53 3.01
C LEU A 53 -13.69 2.52 1.89
N LEU A 54 -14.55 1.54 1.69
CA LEU A 54 -14.42 0.57 0.59
C LEU A 54 -14.48 1.27 -0.77
N ALA A 55 -15.38 2.22 -0.96
CA ALA A 55 -15.49 2.98 -2.20
C ALA A 55 -14.21 3.79 -2.48
N VAL A 56 -13.61 4.42 -1.47
CA VAL A 56 -12.34 5.15 -1.61
C VAL A 56 -11.22 4.23 -2.06
N VAL A 57 -11.06 3.07 -1.42
CA VAL A 57 -10.03 2.08 -1.78
C VAL A 57 -10.22 1.54 -3.21
N TRP A 58 -11.46 1.44 -3.70
CA TRP A 58 -11.76 0.94 -5.05
C TRP A 58 -11.73 2.02 -6.14
N ILE A 59 -11.99 3.27 -5.79
CA ILE A 59 -12.12 4.39 -6.77
C ILE A 59 -10.79 5.10 -6.95
N ILE A 60 -10.00 5.27 -5.87
CA ILE A 60 -8.70 5.95 -5.96
C ILE A 60 -7.68 4.95 -6.52
N PRO A 61 -7.14 5.17 -7.72
CA PRO A 61 -6.07 4.35 -8.24
C PRO A 61 -4.80 4.58 -7.41
N TYR A 62 -4.16 3.49 -7.04
CA TYR A 62 -2.86 3.50 -6.38
C TYR A 62 -1.94 2.49 -7.02
N GLU A 63 -0.68 2.77 -6.95
CA GLU A 63 0.40 1.93 -7.42
C GLU A 63 1.21 1.39 -6.25
N ASN A 64 1.54 0.13 -6.32
CA ASN A 64 2.43 -0.56 -5.42
C ASN A 64 2.89 -1.86 -6.07
N VAL A 65 4.17 -1.94 -6.38
CA VAL A 65 4.78 -3.11 -7.01
C VAL A 65 5.92 -3.58 -6.12
N ASP A 66 5.92 -4.87 -5.82
CA ASP A 66 6.96 -5.50 -5.02
C ASP A 66 7.74 -6.49 -5.87
N VAL A 67 9.04 -6.60 -5.62
CA VAL A 67 9.90 -7.66 -6.13
C VAL A 67 10.48 -8.41 -4.94
N GLU A 68 10.07 -9.66 -4.74
CA GLU A 68 10.71 -10.55 -3.77
C GLU A 68 11.81 -11.34 -4.47
N VAL A 69 12.99 -11.35 -3.87
CA VAL A 69 14.16 -12.06 -4.41
C VAL A 69 14.64 -13.07 -3.38
N VAL A 70 14.77 -14.32 -3.81
CA VAL A 70 15.33 -15.41 -3.00
C VAL A 70 16.60 -15.92 -3.66
N TYR A 71 17.71 -15.73 -2.98
CA TYR A 71 19.00 -16.30 -3.35
C TYR A 71 19.24 -17.62 -2.61
N MET A 72 19.76 -18.62 -3.32
CA MET A 72 20.12 -19.91 -2.76
C MET A 72 21.43 -20.44 -3.36
N GLN A 73 22.28 -21.02 -2.51
CA GLN A 73 23.42 -21.81 -2.94
C GLN A 73 23.04 -23.29 -3.00
N ALA A 74 23.21 -23.92 -4.14
CA ALA A 74 22.85 -25.32 -4.33
C ALA A 74 23.84 -26.05 -5.23
N GLY A 75 24.46 -27.12 -4.73
CA GLY A 75 25.17 -28.10 -5.53
C GLY A 75 26.34 -27.62 -6.38
N GLY A 76 26.99 -26.51 -6.04
CA GLY A 76 28.09 -25.92 -6.81
C GLY A 76 27.64 -24.82 -7.78
N GLY A 77 26.50 -24.23 -7.52
CA GLY A 77 25.97 -23.09 -8.24
C GLY A 77 25.10 -22.20 -7.36
N HIS A 78 24.59 -21.16 -7.96
CA HIS A 78 23.73 -20.17 -7.33
C HIS A 78 22.40 -20.14 -8.07
N VAL A 79 21.31 -20.00 -7.34
CA VAL A 79 19.96 -19.87 -7.88
C VAL A 79 19.36 -18.58 -7.33
N VAL A 80 18.89 -17.74 -8.22
CA VAL A 80 18.13 -16.53 -7.90
C VAL A 80 16.72 -16.74 -8.38
N LEU A 81 15.76 -16.69 -7.48
CA LEU A 81 14.33 -16.73 -7.80
C LEU A 81 13.76 -15.35 -7.51
N ALA A 82 12.99 -14.82 -8.41
CA ALA A 82 12.27 -13.57 -8.19
C ALA A 82 10.76 -13.79 -8.29
N GLU A 83 10.01 -13.06 -7.49
CA GLU A 83 8.57 -12.91 -7.59
C GLU A 83 8.26 -11.44 -7.82
N LEU A 84 7.49 -11.15 -8.86
CA LEU A 84 7.00 -9.81 -9.16
C LEU A 84 5.52 -9.76 -8.81
N ASP A 85 5.14 -8.87 -7.89
CA ASP A 85 3.77 -8.75 -7.38
C ASP A 85 3.23 -7.34 -7.62
N ASN A 86 2.21 -7.22 -8.44
CA ASN A 86 1.46 -5.98 -8.61
C ASN A 86 0.36 -5.90 -7.54
N LYS A 87 0.67 -5.29 -6.42
CA LYS A 87 -0.28 -5.01 -5.32
C LYS A 87 -1.16 -3.78 -5.57
N GLY A 88 -0.87 -3.04 -6.65
CA GLY A 88 -1.63 -1.86 -7.06
C GLY A 88 -3.06 -2.17 -7.46
N SER A 89 -3.89 -1.13 -7.49
CA SER A 89 -5.31 -1.24 -7.88
C SER A 89 -5.52 -1.29 -9.39
N ARG A 90 -4.47 -1.08 -10.18
CA ARG A 90 -4.49 -1.06 -11.65
C ARG A 90 -3.44 -1.99 -12.23
N ALA A 91 -3.68 -2.41 -13.46
CA ALA A 91 -2.67 -3.16 -14.21
C ALA A 91 -1.53 -2.22 -14.60
N ILE A 92 -0.30 -2.75 -14.61
CA ILE A 92 0.88 -2.12 -15.19
C ILE A 92 1.17 -2.73 -16.55
N GLU A 93 1.76 -1.95 -17.46
CA GLU A 93 1.99 -2.34 -18.86
C GLU A 93 3.47 -2.28 -19.21
N ASP A 94 3.87 -2.96 -20.28
CA ASP A 94 5.27 -3.01 -20.76
C ASP A 94 6.27 -3.36 -19.65
N VAL A 95 5.94 -4.35 -18.84
CA VAL A 95 6.74 -4.76 -17.68
C VAL A 95 7.99 -5.49 -18.14
N SER A 96 9.15 -4.98 -17.74
CA SER A 96 10.46 -5.60 -17.97
C SER A 96 11.18 -5.76 -16.63
N LEU A 97 11.60 -6.99 -16.32
CA LEU A 97 12.40 -7.30 -15.14
C LEU A 97 13.73 -7.89 -15.60
N THR A 98 14.84 -7.25 -15.22
CA THR A 98 16.19 -7.75 -15.46
C THR A 98 16.82 -8.15 -14.15
N ILE A 99 17.31 -9.38 -14.09
CA ILE A 99 18.10 -9.92 -12.96
C ILE A 99 19.53 -10.10 -13.44
N ARG A 100 20.48 -9.41 -12.82
CA ARG A 100 21.90 -9.54 -13.14
C ARG A 100 22.65 -10.12 -11.94
N PHE A 101 23.46 -11.13 -12.19
CA PHE A 101 24.36 -11.72 -11.21
C PHE A 101 25.77 -11.23 -11.48
N LEU A 102 26.36 -10.51 -10.54
CA LEU A 102 27.63 -9.83 -10.68
C LEU A 102 28.63 -10.38 -9.68
N ASP A 103 29.92 -10.33 -10.00
CA ASP A 103 30.95 -10.59 -9.03
C ASP A 103 31.14 -9.40 -8.06
N SER A 104 32.06 -9.55 -7.09
CA SER A 104 32.35 -8.49 -6.11
C SER A 104 32.97 -7.23 -6.70
N GLU A 105 33.47 -7.29 -7.94
CA GLU A 105 34.02 -6.14 -8.68
C GLU A 105 32.95 -5.47 -9.57
N GLY A 106 31.71 -6.03 -9.61
CA GLY A 106 30.59 -5.54 -10.40
C GLY A 106 30.62 -6.01 -11.86
N LEU A 107 31.43 -7.04 -12.19
CA LEU A 107 31.42 -7.63 -13.51
C LEU A 107 30.26 -8.62 -13.63
N GLU A 108 29.47 -8.49 -14.71
CA GLU A 108 28.35 -9.38 -14.98
C GLU A 108 28.82 -10.80 -15.31
N ILE A 109 28.34 -11.77 -14.52
CA ILE A 109 28.60 -13.19 -14.69
C ILE A 109 27.50 -13.81 -15.52
N ASP A 110 26.23 -13.47 -15.17
CA ASP A 110 25.04 -13.99 -15.86
C ASP A 110 23.88 -13.01 -15.72
N ARG A 111 22.85 -13.17 -16.58
CA ARG A 111 21.74 -12.27 -16.67
C ARG A 111 20.49 -13.02 -17.13
N HIS A 112 19.36 -12.62 -16.57
CA HIS A 112 18.03 -13.02 -17.01
C HIS A 112 17.17 -11.79 -17.31
N ASP A 113 16.57 -11.76 -18.51
CA ASP A 113 15.64 -10.70 -18.92
C ASP A 113 14.26 -11.30 -19.10
N PHE A 114 13.30 -10.74 -18.40
CA PHE A 114 11.90 -11.09 -18.49
C PHE A 114 11.09 -9.92 -19.06
N TYR A 115 10.10 -10.19 -19.89
CA TYR A 115 9.18 -9.20 -20.42
C TYR A 115 7.75 -9.71 -20.44
N MET A 116 6.82 -8.86 -20.00
CA MET A 116 5.39 -9.09 -20.08
C MET A 116 4.66 -7.83 -20.51
N ALA A 117 3.79 -7.94 -21.51
CA ALA A 117 3.06 -6.78 -22.03
C ALA A 117 2.08 -6.16 -21.02
N LYS A 118 1.58 -6.95 -20.06
CA LYS A 118 0.62 -6.47 -19.06
C LYS A 118 0.56 -7.39 -17.85
N LEU A 119 0.74 -6.83 -16.65
CA LEU A 119 0.53 -7.51 -15.37
C LEU A 119 -0.73 -6.94 -14.71
N PRO A 120 -1.80 -7.75 -14.54
CA PRO A 120 -3.05 -7.29 -13.93
C PRO A 120 -2.87 -6.78 -12.49
N ALA A 121 -3.83 -5.98 -12.02
CA ALA A 121 -3.92 -5.60 -10.61
C ALA A 121 -4.06 -6.86 -9.72
N HIS A 122 -3.44 -6.83 -8.54
CA HIS A 122 -3.48 -7.91 -7.54
C HIS A 122 -3.09 -9.28 -8.12
N SER A 123 -2.07 -9.29 -8.96
CA SER A 123 -1.52 -10.53 -9.55
C SER A 123 -0.01 -10.55 -9.42
N SER A 124 0.54 -11.76 -9.29
CA SER A 124 1.97 -11.99 -9.21
C SER A 124 2.45 -12.98 -10.26
N ILE A 125 3.75 -12.90 -10.54
CA ILE A 125 4.53 -13.91 -11.26
C ILE A 125 5.42 -14.56 -10.21
N SER A 126 5.28 -15.88 -10.07
CA SER A 126 5.82 -16.63 -8.94
C SER A 126 7.33 -16.86 -9.01
N ASN A 127 7.95 -17.03 -7.85
CA ASN A 127 9.36 -17.35 -7.64
C ASN A 127 9.65 -18.85 -7.55
N THR A 128 8.81 -19.70 -8.13
CA THR A 128 9.00 -21.15 -8.08
C THR A 128 9.97 -21.64 -9.14
N PRO A 129 10.78 -22.68 -8.87
CA PRO A 129 11.63 -23.29 -9.88
C PRO A 129 10.84 -23.73 -11.13
N SER A 130 11.37 -23.44 -12.29
CA SER A 130 10.74 -23.61 -13.60
C SER A 130 9.78 -22.49 -14.00
N ASP A 131 9.81 -21.38 -13.29
CA ASP A 131 9.11 -20.15 -13.65
C ASP A 131 9.97 -19.25 -14.56
N ASP A 132 9.32 -18.23 -15.11
CA ASP A 132 9.96 -17.29 -16.03
C ASP A 132 10.93 -16.33 -15.33
N LEU A 133 11.01 -16.33 -13.97
CA LEU A 133 11.86 -15.45 -13.16
C LEU A 133 12.94 -16.21 -12.38
N GLU A 134 13.54 -17.21 -12.99
CA GLU A 134 14.63 -17.99 -12.40
C GLU A 134 15.96 -17.73 -13.13
N LEU A 135 17.02 -17.42 -12.37
CA LEU A 135 18.40 -17.36 -12.87
C LEU A 135 19.26 -18.41 -12.16
N VAL A 136 19.85 -19.33 -12.93
CA VAL A 136 20.73 -20.39 -12.41
C VAL A 136 22.14 -20.15 -12.90
N VAL A 137 23.06 -19.84 -12.00
CA VAL A 137 24.47 -19.57 -12.26
C VAL A 137 25.31 -20.77 -11.82
N LEU A 138 26.02 -21.40 -12.74
CA LEU A 138 26.86 -22.58 -12.49
C LEU A 138 28.34 -22.26 -12.59
N GLY A 139 29.14 -23.03 -11.84
CA GLY A 139 30.61 -22.97 -11.93
C GLY A 139 31.25 -21.81 -11.16
N GLN A 140 30.46 -21.05 -10.40
CA GLN A 140 30.97 -20.02 -9.53
C GLN A 140 31.27 -20.57 -8.12
N SER A 141 32.19 -19.92 -7.42
CA SER A 141 32.60 -20.30 -6.06
C SER A 141 31.48 -20.04 -5.08
N VAL A 142 31.13 -21.00 -4.25
CA VAL A 142 30.13 -20.82 -3.16
C VAL A 142 30.75 -20.16 -1.90
N TRP A 143 32.01 -19.78 -1.96
CA TRP A 143 32.74 -19.15 -0.85
C TRP A 143 32.96 -17.64 -1.06
N ASP A 144 32.59 -17.15 -2.23
CA ASP A 144 32.76 -15.76 -2.60
C ASP A 144 31.43 -15.01 -2.47
N ASN A 145 31.48 -13.70 -2.23
CA ASN A 145 30.32 -12.83 -2.21
C ASN A 145 30.04 -12.31 -3.62
N TYR A 146 28.78 -12.14 -3.92
CA TYR A 146 28.27 -11.68 -5.20
C TYR A 146 27.26 -10.54 -5.01
N LEU A 147 26.92 -9.88 -6.11
CA LEU A 147 25.88 -8.86 -6.14
C LEU A 147 24.76 -9.33 -7.06
N ILE A 148 23.53 -9.18 -6.60
CA ILE A 148 22.33 -9.34 -7.42
C ILE A 148 21.79 -7.94 -7.66
N GLU A 149 21.74 -7.54 -8.93
CA GLU A 149 21.11 -6.29 -9.35
C GLU A 149 19.79 -6.61 -10.02
N ILE A 150 18.73 -6.03 -9.49
CA ILE A 150 17.36 -6.14 -10.01
C ILE A 150 16.98 -4.80 -10.63
N THR A 151 16.57 -4.83 -11.90
CA THR A 151 16.04 -3.64 -12.57
C THR A 151 14.62 -3.92 -13.04
N LEU A 152 13.66 -3.16 -12.53
CA LEU A 152 12.26 -3.19 -12.91
C LEU A 152 11.90 -1.94 -13.69
N GLU A 153 11.33 -2.13 -14.87
CA GLU A 153 10.81 -1.05 -15.72
C GLU A 153 9.36 -1.40 -16.12
N TYR A 154 8.46 -0.46 -16.02
CA TYR A 154 7.07 -0.63 -16.44
C TYR A 154 6.42 0.71 -16.78
N VAL A 155 5.26 0.64 -17.41
CA VAL A 155 4.39 1.81 -17.65
C VAL A 155 3.23 1.75 -16.66
N ASP A 156 3.05 2.81 -15.88
CA ASP A 156 2.00 2.97 -14.90
C ASP A 156 0.62 3.20 -15.54
N ASN A 157 -0.42 3.28 -14.72
CA ASN A 157 -1.77 3.60 -15.17
C ASN A 157 -1.91 5.02 -15.75
N GLY A 158 -1.02 5.95 -15.39
CA GLY A 158 -0.95 7.31 -15.93
C GLY A 158 -0.27 7.39 -17.29
N GLY A 159 0.36 6.30 -17.75
CA GLY A 159 1.16 6.23 -18.97
C GLY A 159 2.59 6.74 -18.77
N GLN A 160 3.04 6.92 -17.53
CA GLN A 160 4.42 7.24 -17.19
C GLN A 160 5.25 5.96 -17.15
N ARG A 161 6.48 6.04 -17.62
CA ARG A 161 7.44 4.94 -17.56
C ARG A 161 8.33 5.11 -16.35
N ASP A 162 8.31 4.12 -15.46
CA ASP A 162 9.08 4.10 -14.23
C ASP A 162 10.20 3.07 -14.30
N LEU A 163 11.32 3.39 -13.67
CA LEU A 163 12.52 2.56 -13.63
C LEU A 163 13.06 2.52 -12.19
N TYR A 164 13.16 1.33 -11.65
CA TYR A 164 13.71 1.08 -10.32
C TYR A 164 14.88 0.09 -10.42
N THR A 165 15.91 0.32 -9.62
CA THR A 165 17.06 -0.57 -9.54
C THR A 165 17.46 -0.80 -8.08
N TRP A 166 17.61 -2.05 -7.70
CA TRP A 166 18.04 -2.48 -6.37
C TRP A 166 19.24 -3.38 -6.50
N THR A 167 20.12 -3.37 -5.49
CA THR A 167 21.32 -4.20 -5.46
C THR A 167 21.45 -4.85 -4.09
N HIS A 168 21.66 -6.15 -4.07
CA HIS A 168 21.81 -6.96 -2.87
C HIS A 168 23.16 -7.68 -2.90
N GLU A 169 23.89 -7.58 -1.81
CA GLU A 169 25.07 -8.42 -1.58
C GLU A 169 24.62 -9.76 -1.02
N VAL A 170 25.11 -10.86 -1.61
CA VAL A 170 24.74 -12.24 -1.28
C VAL A 170 25.98 -13.13 -1.19
N GLY A 171 25.84 -14.26 -0.49
CA GLY A 171 26.89 -15.24 -0.34
C GLY A 171 27.32 -15.46 1.11
N ASP A 172 26.89 -14.62 2.04
CA ASP A 172 27.13 -14.81 3.47
C ASP A 172 26.39 -16.04 4.00
N TRP A 173 25.21 -16.32 3.42
CA TRP A 173 24.36 -17.44 3.82
C TRP A 173 23.96 -18.29 2.61
N THR A 174 23.69 -19.55 2.86
CA THR A 174 23.22 -20.50 1.83
C THR A 174 21.84 -20.16 1.27
N ARG A 175 21.07 -19.33 1.98
CA ARG A 175 19.79 -18.79 1.55
C ARG A 175 19.58 -17.41 2.14
N GLU A 176 19.25 -16.47 1.28
CA GLU A 176 18.96 -15.08 1.62
C GLU A 176 17.70 -14.64 0.87
N SER A 177 16.93 -13.73 1.47
CA SER A 177 15.73 -13.19 0.82
C SER A 177 15.61 -11.69 1.06
N PHE A 178 15.15 -10.99 0.04
CA PHE A 178 15.00 -9.54 0.00
C PHE A 178 13.62 -9.21 -0.54
N VAL A 179 13.06 -8.08 -0.11
CA VAL A 179 11.80 -7.55 -0.65
C VAL A 179 12.04 -6.10 -1.00
N ASP A 180 11.96 -5.83 -2.28
CA ASP A 180 12.10 -4.50 -2.85
C ASP A 180 10.72 -3.95 -3.19
N GLN A 181 10.47 -2.69 -2.87
CA GLN A 181 9.16 -2.07 -3.08
C GLN A 181 9.32 -0.76 -3.85
N THR A 182 8.44 -0.55 -4.81
CA THR A 182 8.31 0.77 -5.42
C THR A 182 7.67 1.74 -4.44
N PRO A 183 7.93 3.04 -4.54
CA PRO A 183 7.19 4.03 -3.76
C PRO A 183 5.69 3.88 -3.96
N PHE A 184 4.93 3.99 -2.88
CA PHE A 184 3.48 4.00 -2.96
C PHE A 184 3.01 5.34 -3.55
N GLU A 185 2.33 5.30 -4.68
CA GLU A 185 1.81 6.49 -5.36
C GLU A 185 0.29 6.44 -5.51
N LEU A 186 -0.34 7.61 -5.35
CA LEU A 186 -1.78 7.83 -5.58
C LEU A 186 -1.94 8.71 -6.81
N PHE A 187 -2.80 8.30 -7.74
CA PHE A 187 -3.10 9.02 -8.98
C PHE A 187 -4.43 9.76 -8.94
#